data_b8aac174712263c2586d28ac07aac324
#
_entry.id   b8aac174712263c2586d28ac07aac324
#
_cell.length_a   1.000
_cell.length_b   1.000
_cell.length_c   1.000
_cell.angle_alpha   90.00
_cell.angle_beta   90.00
_cell.angle_gamma   90.00
#
_symmetry.space_group_name_H-M   'P 1'
#
loop_
_entity.id
_entity.type
_entity.pdbx_description
1 polymer ?
#
loop_
_entity_poly.entity_id
_entity_poly.type
_entity_poly.pdbx_seq_one_letter_code
_entity_poly.pdbx_strand_id
1 'polypeptide(L)'
;MRLLRVQVPDFRVLKNVDITFEKDFFPNIFPLGSQNGGGKSTLLQLIFGLLHCSYNPDRVDFLKNLLNGFQVERNERKLAIIDIGYMEENVRLNFFAVRKVDTEEMESENEGFPFSAGGGKVRYIFKYSASRNEIEDYVLVSSIDNIDVNQIESFLKDLAQKIFLAAPATQVFLFLSTNSKKLLFREPTKKNDYYSHLKDAKSKLPGFFTYDFLAVELLTKSLRAAIAEDMREVPETGKYGNSYKELIKDLHLILGNKKINLEPDFYSVNFKLDKDGETVELYPEDLSHGELKRLSIYMWLKYYNIENAIVLMDEIEIAFHPDWQYQIIADLKEWAPSNQYILATHSYELCQALTPAHVKELEPKLLKQNPSN
;
A
#
# COMPACT_ATOMS: atom_id res chain seq x y z
N MET A 1 15.19 -0.71 -1.92
CA MET A 1 14.44 0.57 -2.00
C MET A 1 13.84 0.88 -0.64
N ARG A 2 13.88 2.14 -0.16
CA ARG A 2 13.36 2.55 1.15
C ARG A 2 12.81 3.97 1.10
N LEU A 3 11.71 4.21 1.77
CA LEU A 3 11.20 5.56 2.04
C LEU A 3 12.01 6.18 3.19
N LEU A 4 12.60 7.34 2.98
CA LEU A 4 13.47 7.99 3.97
C LEU A 4 12.77 9.15 4.67
N ARG A 5 11.99 9.93 3.94
CA ARG A 5 11.28 11.08 4.47
C ARG A 5 10.04 11.39 3.64
N VAL A 6 9.01 11.84 4.30
CA VAL A 6 7.79 12.37 3.66
C VAL A 6 7.44 13.69 4.28
N GLN A 7 7.25 14.71 3.44
CA GLN A 7 6.77 16.02 3.83
C GLN A 7 5.48 16.33 3.08
N VAL A 8 4.43 16.69 3.79
CA VAL A 8 3.15 17.14 3.22
C VAL A 8 2.78 18.46 3.89
N PRO A 9 2.97 19.60 3.19
CA PRO A 9 2.70 20.93 3.77
C PRO A 9 1.24 21.12 4.12
N ASP A 10 0.35 20.84 3.17
CA ASP A 10 -1.09 21.02 3.34
C ASP A 10 -1.87 20.18 2.33
N PHE A 11 -2.48 19.09 2.80
CA PHE A 11 -3.34 18.24 2.00
C PHE A 11 -4.46 17.65 2.85
N ARG A 12 -5.70 18.06 2.61
CA ARG A 12 -6.88 17.63 3.39
C ARG A 12 -6.67 17.86 4.90
N VAL A 13 -6.67 16.79 5.69
CA VAL A 13 -6.42 16.86 7.14
C VAL A 13 -4.93 16.89 7.50
N LEU A 14 -4.05 16.62 6.55
CA LEU A 14 -2.60 16.65 6.76
C LEU A 14 -2.09 18.09 6.70
N LYS A 15 -1.48 18.56 7.79
CA LYS A 15 -0.93 19.91 7.91
C LYS A 15 0.50 19.83 8.46
N ASN A 16 1.45 20.41 7.75
CA ASN A 16 2.86 20.48 8.15
C ASN A 16 3.45 19.11 8.57
N VAL A 17 3.04 18.05 7.87
CA VAL A 17 3.58 16.70 8.11
C VAL A 17 5.03 16.65 7.66
N ASP A 18 5.90 16.17 8.52
CA ASP A 18 7.32 15.92 8.23
C ASP A 18 7.80 14.70 9.03
N ILE A 19 7.93 13.57 8.36
CA ILE A 19 8.27 12.29 8.97
C ILE A 19 9.52 11.74 8.32
N THR A 20 10.50 11.39 9.15
CA THR A 20 11.73 10.70 8.75
C THR A 20 11.70 9.25 9.21
N PHE A 21 12.16 8.36 8.34
CA PHE A 21 12.32 6.93 8.57
C PHE A 21 13.81 6.59 8.55
N GLU A 22 14.34 6.20 9.69
CA GLU A 22 15.78 5.97 9.88
C GLU A 22 16.24 4.72 9.13
N LYS A 23 17.32 4.83 8.35
CA LYS A 23 17.88 3.74 7.54
C LYS A 23 18.39 2.55 8.37
N ASP A 24 18.93 2.83 9.55
CA ASP A 24 19.68 1.89 10.38
C ASP A 24 18.79 1.19 11.43
N PHE A 25 17.48 1.49 11.44
CA PHE A 25 16.56 0.86 12.38
C PHE A 25 16.25 -0.56 11.96
N PHE A 26 16.34 -1.47 12.93
CA PHE A 26 15.96 -2.85 12.75
C PHE A 26 15.02 -3.30 13.90
N PRO A 27 13.88 -3.92 13.58
CA PRO A 27 13.36 -4.17 12.23
C PRO A 27 12.98 -2.87 11.50
N ASN A 28 12.96 -2.89 10.19
CA ASN A 28 12.60 -1.75 9.36
C ASN A 28 11.07 -1.56 9.29
N ILE A 29 10.47 -1.37 10.47
CA ILE A 29 9.02 -1.30 10.70
C ILE A 29 8.70 -0.04 11.48
N PHE A 30 7.81 0.81 10.95
CA PHE A 30 7.47 2.11 11.49
C PHE A 30 5.96 2.27 11.67
N PRO A 31 5.44 2.09 12.89
CA PRO A 31 4.06 2.46 13.20
C PRO A 31 3.86 3.98 13.11
N LEU A 32 2.74 4.39 12.52
CA LEU A 32 2.26 5.76 12.51
C LEU A 32 1.17 5.90 13.59
N GLY A 33 1.50 6.60 14.67
CA GLY A 33 0.59 6.93 15.74
C GLY A 33 -0.11 8.27 15.47
N SER A 34 -1.43 8.32 15.63
CA SER A 34 -2.22 9.55 15.71
C SER A 34 -3.60 9.26 16.30
N GLN A 35 -4.32 10.33 16.68
CA GLN A 35 -5.74 10.21 17.04
C GLN A 35 -6.60 9.80 15.83
N ASN A 36 -7.87 9.43 16.09
CA ASN A 36 -8.82 9.18 15.03
C ASN A 36 -9.01 10.43 14.18
N GLY A 37 -8.98 10.27 12.85
CA GLY A 37 -9.09 11.41 11.93
C GLY A 37 -7.77 12.16 11.69
N GLY A 38 -6.64 11.80 12.32
CA GLY A 38 -5.34 12.46 12.14
C GLY A 38 -4.69 12.29 10.77
N GLY A 39 -5.32 11.52 9.87
CA GLY A 39 -4.90 11.44 8.46
C GLY A 39 -3.93 10.31 8.13
N LYS A 40 -3.72 9.33 9.01
CA LYS A 40 -2.84 8.18 8.74
C LYS A 40 -3.14 7.49 7.40
N SER A 41 -4.38 7.06 7.21
CA SER A 41 -4.84 6.42 5.96
C SER A 41 -4.68 7.36 4.76
N THR A 42 -4.98 8.65 4.93
CA THR A 42 -4.80 9.67 3.89
C THR A 42 -3.32 9.80 3.48
N LEU A 43 -2.41 9.75 4.45
CA LEU A 43 -0.97 9.81 4.18
C LEU A 43 -0.50 8.58 3.40
N LEU A 44 -0.88 7.36 3.83
CA LEU A 44 -0.50 6.13 3.13
C LEU A 44 -1.04 6.11 1.70
N GLN A 45 -2.29 6.51 1.49
CA GLN A 45 -2.90 6.60 0.16
C GLN A 45 -2.22 7.63 -0.73
N LEU A 46 -1.83 8.78 -0.16
CA LEU A 46 -1.11 9.82 -0.89
C LEU A 46 0.27 9.32 -1.34
N ILE A 47 1.03 8.71 -0.43
CA ILE A 47 2.34 8.09 -0.75
C ILE A 47 2.17 7.05 -1.85
N PHE A 48 1.26 6.08 -1.65
CA PHE A 48 1.02 5.01 -2.63
C PHE A 48 0.60 5.57 -3.98
N GLY A 49 -0.38 6.48 -4.01
CA GLY A 49 -0.89 7.08 -5.24
C GLY A 49 0.19 7.84 -6.01
N LEU A 50 0.95 8.70 -5.34
CA LEU A 50 2.01 9.48 -5.96
C LEU A 50 3.13 8.60 -6.53
N LEU A 51 3.63 7.63 -5.75
CA LEU A 51 4.75 6.80 -6.17
C LEU A 51 4.35 5.76 -7.22
N HIS A 52 3.19 5.12 -7.05
CA HIS A 52 2.71 4.08 -7.97
C HIS A 52 2.28 4.65 -9.32
N CYS A 53 1.55 5.79 -9.33
CA CYS A 53 1.06 6.40 -10.56
C CYS A 53 2.14 7.18 -11.33
N SER A 54 3.26 7.53 -10.72
CA SER A 54 4.34 8.28 -11.39
C SER A 54 4.91 7.59 -12.63
N TYR A 55 4.81 6.26 -12.71
CA TYR A 55 5.24 5.48 -13.88
C TYR A 55 4.09 4.86 -14.67
N ASN A 56 2.88 4.81 -14.10
CA ASN A 56 1.73 4.12 -14.68
C ASN A 56 0.65 5.11 -15.12
N PRO A 57 0.71 5.69 -16.32
CA PRO A 57 -0.23 6.72 -16.79
C PRO A 57 -1.68 6.23 -16.82
N ASP A 58 -1.93 4.94 -17.08
CA ASP A 58 -3.27 4.35 -17.09
C ASP A 58 -3.97 4.33 -15.72
N ARG A 59 -3.23 4.64 -14.66
CA ARG A 59 -3.70 4.62 -13.28
C ARG A 59 -3.87 6.00 -12.66
N VAL A 60 -3.60 7.05 -13.41
CA VAL A 60 -3.71 8.45 -12.94
C VAL A 60 -5.13 8.82 -12.50
N ASP A 61 -6.18 8.14 -12.99
CA ASP A 61 -7.55 8.39 -12.56
C ASP A 61 -7.77 8.15 -11.06
N PHE A 62 -7.03 7.23 -10.44
CA PHE A 62 -7.06 7.03 -9.01
C PHE A 62 -6.50 8.24 -8.26
N LEU A 63 -5.41 8.80 -8.75
CA LEU A 63 -4.78 9.98 -8.19
C LEU A 63 -5.65 11.23 -8.39
N LYS A 64 -6.32 11.38 -9.54
CA LYS A 64 -7.32 12.44 -9.77
C LYS A 64 -8.42 12.43 -8.71
N ASN A 65 -8.95 11.25 -8.38
CA ASN A 65 -9.97 11.11 -7.35
C ASN A 65 -9.43 11.46 -5.95
N LEU A 66 -8.18 11.13 -5.68
CA LEU A 66 -7.51 11.49 -4.43
C LEU A 66 -7.29 13.00 -4.32
N LEU A 67 -6.94 13.68 -5.42
CA LEU A 67 -6.68 15.13 -5.46
C LEU A 67 -7.95 16.00 -5.56
N ASN A 68 -9.13 15.40 -5.60
CA ASN A 68 -10.38 16.16 -5.61
C ASN A 68 -10.44 17.14 -4.41
N GLY A 69 -10.64 18.43 -4.69
CA GLY A 69 -10.60 19.52 -3.71
C GLY A 69 -9.22 20.14 -3.48
N PHE A 70 -8.15 19.66 -4.13
CA PHE A 70 -6.83 20.26 -4.03
C PHE A 70 -6.67 21.38 -5.08
N GLN A 71 -6.92 22.63 -4.67
CA GLN A 71 -6.88 23.83 -5.51
C GLN A 71 -5.53 24.52 -5.41
N VAL A 72 -5.16 25.26 -6.46
CA VAL A 72 -3.97 26.11 -6.50
C VAL A 72 -4.40 27.57 -6.44
N GLU A 73 -4.09 28.22 -5.33
CA GLU A 73 -4.49 29.62 -5.10
C GLU A 73 -3.62 30.63 -5.84
N ARG A 74 -2.36 30.25 -6.11
CA ARG A 74 -1.36 31.06 -6.83
C ARG A 74 -0.89 30.29 -8.07
N ASN A 75 0.35 30.53 -8.54
CA ASN A 75 0.91 29.87 -9.70
C ASN A 75 1.16 28.38 -9.45
N GLU A 76 1.63 28.04 -8.24
CA GLU A 76 1.90 26.66 -7.85
C GLU A 76 1.49 26.39 -6.40
N ARG A 77 1.22 25.11 -6.08
CA ARG A 77 1.02 24.63 -4.72
C ARG A 77 1.73 23.30 -4.52
N LYS A 78 2.64 23.26 -3.54
CA LYS A 78 3.36 22.06 -3.19
C LYS A 78 2.42 21.05 -2.53
N LEU A 79 2.42 19.82 -3.04
CA LEU A 79 1.61 18.71 -2.53
C LEU A 79 2.41 17.86 -1.55
N ALA A 80 3.57 17.36 -1.98
CA ALA A 80 4.42 16.50 -1.15
C ALA A 80 5.88 16.55 -1.61
N ILE A 81 6.79 16.26 -0.67
CA ILE A 81 8.19 15.93 -0.95
C ILE A 81 8.44 14.53 -0.38
N ILE A 82 9.01 13.65 -1.19
CA ILE A 82 9.29 12.28 -0.81
C ILE A 82 10.74 11.95 -1.12
N ASP A 83 11.50 11.59 -0.09
CA ASP A 83 12.89 11.15 -0.24
C ASP A 83 12.95 9.61 -0.22
N ILE A 84 13.54 9.02 -1.26
CA ILE A 84 13.67 7.57 -1.47
C ILE A 84 15.15 7.19 -1.48
N GLY A 85 15.50 6.19 -0.67
CA GLY A 85 16.79 5.50 -0.77
C GLY A 85 16.74 4.50 -1.93
N TYR A 86 17.51 4.75 -2.96
CA TYR A 86 17.64 3.90 -4.14
C TYR A 86 19.11 3.62 -4.43
N MET A 87 19.49 2.32 -4.43
CA MET A 87 20.90 1.95 -4.45
C MET A 87 21.66 2.63 -3.28
N GLU A 88 22.64 3.47 -3.57
CA GLU A 88 23.39 4.24 -2.57
C GLU A 88 22.98 5.73 -2.52
N GLU A 89 22.03 6.13 -3.35
CA GLU A 89 21.59 7.52 -3.51
C GLU A 89 20.32 7.81 -2.69
N ASN A 90 20.13 9.10 -2.38
CA ASN A 90 18.89 9.62 -1.78
C ASN A 90 18.16 10.45 -2.83
N VAL A 91 17.28 9.81 -3.57
CA VAL A 91 16.48 10.45 -4.62
C VAL A 91 15.34 11.24 -4.00
N ARG A 92 15.21 12.51 -4.40
CA ARG A 92 14.12 13.37 -3.95
C ARG A 92 13.08 13.56 -5.05
N LEU A 93 11.84 13.30 -4.72
CA LEU A 93 10.66 13.55 -5.55
C LEU A 93 9.88 14.70 -4.95
N ASN A 94 9.72 15.80 -5.71
CA ASN A 94 8.86 16.90 -5.32
C ASN A 94 7.61 16.86 -6.20
N PHE A 95 6.43 16.87 -5.57
CA PHE A 95 5.14 16.90 -6.25
C PHE A 95 4.46 18.23 -6.02
N PHE A 96 4.02 18.89 -7.07
CA PHE A 96 3.30 20.15 -7.00
C PHE A 96 2.24 20.28 -8.10
N ALA A 97 1.21 21.03 -7.79
CA ALA A 97 0.16 21.38 -8.74
C ALA A 97 0.39 22.80 -9.29
N VAL A 98 0.15 22.99 -10.57
CA VAL A 98 0.23 24.27 -11.28
C VAL A 98 -1.08 24.52 -12.04
N ARG A 99 -1.42 25.80 -12.31
CA ARG A 99 -2.58 26.15 -13.16
C ARG A 99 -2.29 25.87 -14.62
N LYS A 100 -3.30 25.45 -15.38
CA LYS A 100 -3.18 25.13 -16.81
C LYS A 100 -2.74 26.31 -17.67
N VAL A 101 -3.12 27.54 -17.31
CA VAL A 101 -2.76 28.76 -18.06
C VAL A 101 -1.25 28.90 -18.22
N ASP A 102 -0.49 28.43 -17.24
CA ASP A 102 0.95 28.46 -17.23
C ASP A 102 1.60 27.29 -18.02
N THR A 103 0.79 26.36 -18.56
CA THR A 103 1.27 25.13 -19.21
C THR A 103 1.10 25.10 -20.72
N GLU A 104 0.37 26.03 -21.34
CA GLU A 104 0.21 26.07 -22.80
C GLU A 104 1.53 26.40 -23.53
N GLU A 105 2.46 27.10 -22.84
CA GLU A 105 3.86 27.28 -23.30
C GLU A 105 4.72 26.03 -23.10
N MET A 106 4.26 25.00 -22.39
CA MET A 106 5.01 23.82 -21.96
C MET A 106 4.85 22.61 -22.89
N GLU A 107 3.86 22.60 -23.80
CA GLU A 107 3.64 21.50 -24.76
C GLU A 107 4.62 21.56 -25.95
N SER A 108 5.36 22.65 -26.12
CA SER A 108 6.46 22.76 -27.08
C SER A 108 7.79 22.39 -26.41
N GLU A 109 8.18 21.18 -26.64
CA GLU A 109 9.54 20.58 -26.58
C GLU A 109 10.62 21.29 -25.73
N ASN A 110 11.06 20.66 -24.65
CA ASN A 110 12.41 20.73 -24.04
C ASN A 110 12.91 22.04 -23.41
N GLU A 111 12.15 23.10 -23.28
CA GLU A 111 12.59 24.28 -22.53
C GLU A 111 12.08 24.26 -21.09
N GLY A 112 13.03 24.41 -20.15
CA GLY A 112 12.82 24.18 -18.72
C GLY A 112 11.68 25.00 -18.12
N PHE A 113 10.95 24.38 -17.22
CA PHE A 113 9.90 25.01 -16.41
C PHE A 113 10.44 26.29 -15.73
N PRO A 114 9.69 27.40 -15.72
CA PRO A 114 10.10 28.64 -15.08
C PRO A 114 10.04 28.58 -13.54
N PHE A 115 9.82 27.39 -12.97
CA PHE A 115 9.69 27.20 -11.53
C PHE A 115 11.05 26.85 -10.92
N SER A 116 11.31 27.41 -9.74
CA SER A 116 12.50 27.18 -8.92
C SER A 116 12.52 25.79 -8.25
N ALA A 117 12.27 24.74 -9.04
CA ALA A 117 12.56 23.40 -8.65
C ALA A 117 14.08 23.21 -8.75
N GLY A 118 14.76 23.22 -7.63
CA GLY A 118 16.22 23.16 -7.39
C GLY A 118 17.11 22.39 -8.35
N GLY A 119 16.98 22.55 -9.67
CA GLY A 119 17.85 21.97 -10.70
C GLY A 119 17.45 20.58 -11.20
N GLY A 120 16.41 19.94 -10.66
CA GLY A 120 15.98 18.62 -11.07
C GLY A 120 15.13 18.60 -12.35
N LYS A 121 15.09 17.44 -13.03
CA LYS A 121 14.25 17.25 -14.21
C LYS A 121 12.77 17.27 -13.82
N VAL A 122 12.00 18.19 -14.41
CA VAL A 122 10.56 18.30 -14.20
C VAL A 122 9.82 17.34 -15.15
N ARG A 123 8.83 16.64 -14.62
CA ARG A 123 8.00 15.70 -15.35
C ARG A 123 6.52 16.03 -15.18
N TYR A 124 5.80 16.10 -16.26
CA TYR A 124 4.35 16.13 -16.27
C TYR A 124 3.78 14.79 -15.83
N ILE A 125 2.78 14.79 -14.94
CA ILE A 125 2.10 13.57 -14.53
C ILE A 125 0.71 13.50 -15.15
N PHE A 126 -0.20 14.44 -14.84
CA PHE A 126 -1.55 14.46 -15.43
C PHE A 126 -2.31 15.78 -15.14
N LYS A 127 -3.37 16.02 -15.91
CA LYS A 127 -4.34 17.10 -15.71
C LYS A 127 -5.48 16.66 -14.80
N TYR A 128 -5.91 17.51 -13.87
CA TYR A 128 -7.06 17.26 -13.03
C TYR A 128 -7.85 18.56 -12.77
N SER A 129 -9.14 18.41 -12.41
CA SER A 129 -10.00 19.51 -11.98
C SER A 129 -10.31 19.36 -10.49
N ALA A 130 -10.13 20.42 -9.72
CA ALA A 130 -10.36 20.37 -8.28
C ALA A 130 -11.85 20.42 -7.90
N SER A 131 -12.70 20.95 -8.76
CA SER A 131 -14.15 21.04 -8.56
C SER A 131 -14.92 20.60 -9.79
N ARG A 132 -16.17 20.14 -9.60
CA ARG A 132 -17.04 19.72 -10.70
C ARG A 132 -17.58 20.87 -11.55
N ASN A 133 -17.60 22.08 -10.99
CA ASN A 133 -18.23 23.25 -11.58
C ASN A 133 -17.20 24.33 -12.00
N GLU A 134 -15.93 24.10 -11.77
CA GLU A 134 -14.87 25.05 -12.11
C GLU A 134 -14.22 24.67 -13.43
N ILE A 135 -14.04 25.69 -14.28
CA ILE A 135 -13.38 25.58 -15.58
C ILE A 135 -11.85 25.50 -15.41
N GLU A 136 -11.35 25.73 -14.17
CA GLU A 136 -9.91 25.71 -13.89
C GLU A 136 -9.38 24.28 -13.84
N ASP A 137 -8.57 23.93 -14.81
CA ASP A 137 -7.79 22.72 -14.84
C ASP A 137 -6.43 22.96 -14.20
N TYR A 138 -6.00 21.98 -13.39
CA TYR A 138 -4.69 21.94 -12.78
C TYR A 138 -3.85 20.83 -13.38
N VAL A 139 -2.54 20.97 -13.30
CA VAL A 139 -1.59 19.96 -13.73
C VAL A 139 -0.77 19.53 -12.53
N LEU A 140 -0.71 18.24 -12.28
CA LEU A 140 0.26 17.67 -11.34
C LEU A 140 1.57 17.41 -12.06
N VAL A 141 2.63 17.94 -11.50
CA VAL A 141 3.99 17.76 -11.98
C VAL A 141 4.89 17.22 -10.87
N SER A 142 5.98 16.55 -11.24
CA SER A 142 7.02 16.17 -10.31
C SER A 142 8.39 16.63 -10.77
N SER A 143 9.26 17.08 -9.86
CA SER A 143 10.70 17.18 -10.11
C SER A 143 11.41 16.04 -9.37
N ILE A 144 12.50 15.57 -9.99
CA ILE A 144 13.29 14.46 -9.46
C ILE A 144 14.72 14.95 -9.37
N ASP A 145 15.24 14.97 -8.14
CA ASP A 145 16.56 15.47 -7.81
C ASP A 145 17.46 14.33 -7.30
N ASN A 146 18.77 14.54 -7.37
CA ASN A 146 19.79 13.64 -6.84
C ASN A 146 19.82 12.25 -7.50
N ILE A 147 19.61 12.18 -8.81
CA ILE A 147 19.74 10.98 -9.63
C ILE A 147 20.19 11.36 -11.04
N ASP A 148 20.96 10.50 -11.68
CA ASP A 148 21.33 10.69 -13.09
C ASP A 148 20.08 10.65 -13.98
N VAL A 149 20.02 11.59 -14.95
CA VAL A 149 18.86 11.72 -15.87
C VAL A 149 18.59 10.43 -16.62
N ASN A 150 19.62 9.66 -16.97
CA ASN A 150 19.49 8.40 -17.70
C ASN A 150 18.89 7.27 -16.83
N GLN A 151 18.93 7.41 -15.51
CA GLN A 151 18.42 6.42 -14.56
C GLN A 151 16.98 6.71 -14.11
N ILE A 152 16.43 7.90 -14.40
CA ILE A 152 15.10 8.31 -13.93
C ILE A 152 14.01 7.33 -14.33
N GLU A 153 13.97 6.90 -15.60
CA GLU A 153 12.94 5.97 -16.08
C GLU A 153 13.02 4.60 -15.38
N SER A 154 14.23 4.07 -15.23
CA SER A 154 14.46 2.81 -14.50
C SER A 154 14.07 2.93 -13.04
N PHE A 155 14.49 4.02 -12.39
CA PHE A 155 14.12 4.31 -11.00
C PHE A 155 12.59 4.35 -10.79
N LEU A 156 11.87 5.12 -11.62
CA LEU A 156 10.41 5.25 -11.50
C LEU A 156 9.69 3.92 -11.75
N LYS A 157 10.18 3.13 -12.71
CA LYS A 157 9.66 1.79 -12.99
C LYS A 157 9.84 0.87 -11.78
N ASP A 158 11.05 0.83 -11.24
CA ASP A 158 11.37 0.01 -10.06
C ASP A 158 10.55 0.47 -8.85
N LEU A 159 10.42 1.78 -8.63
CA LEU A 159 9.64 2.36 -7.56
C LEU A 159 8.16 1.96 -7.64
N ALA A 160 7.56 2.07 -8.83
CA ALA A 160 6.17 1.70 -9.05
C ALA A 160 5.89 0.20 -8.83
N GLN A 161 6.91 -0.66 -9.01
CA GLN A 161 6.84 -2.10 -8.77
C GLN A 161 7.15 -2.49 -7.32
N LYS A 162 7.82 -1.62 -6.56
CA LYS A 162 8.26 -1.89 -5.19
C LYS A 162 7.50 -1.09 -4.12
N ILE A 163 6.41 -0.44 -4.49
CA ILE A 163 5.48 0.22 -3.56
C ILE A 163 4.17 -0.55 -3.48
N PHE A 164 3.76 -0.92 -2.27
CA PHE A 164 2.57 -1.70 -1.99
C PHE A 164 1.71 -1.04 -0.92
N LEU A 165 0.39 -1.19 -1.02
CA LEU A 165 -0.57 -0.76 0.00
C LEU A 165 -1.48 -1.92 0.36
N ALA A 166 -1.49 -2.32 1.62
CA ALA A 166 -2.44 -3.27 2.18
C ALA A 166 -3.43 -2.54 3.10
N ALA A 167 -4.72 -2.71 2.89
CA ALA A 167 -5.74 -1.99 3.63
C ALA A 167 -7.08 -2.75 3.67
N PRO A 168 -8.03 -2.37 4.55
CA PRO A 168 -9.40 -2.87 4.46
C PRO A 168 -10.03 -2.58 3.10
N ALA A 169 -10.97 -3.43 2.65
CA ALA A 169 -11.63 -3.28 1.35
C ALA A 169 -12.36 -1.94 1.19
N THR A 170 -12.80 -1.35 2.28
CA THR A 170 -13.42 -0.02 2.31
C THR A 170 -12.51 1.10 1.80
N GLN A 171 -11.19 0.92 1.87
CA GLN A 171 -10.21 1.90 1.40
C GLN A 171 -10.20 2.01 -0.13
N VAL A 172 -10.61 0.97 -0.87
CA VAL A 172 -10.76 1.03 -2.34
C VAL A 172 -11.74 2.12 -2.75
N PHE A 173 -12.75 2.37 -1.90
CA PHE A 173 -13.75 3.42 -2.11
C PHE A 173 -13.12 4.80 -2.37
N LEU A 174 -11.99 5.11 -1.75
CA LEU A 174 -11.35 6.41 -1.89
C LEU A 174 -10.75 6.63 -3.29
N PHE A 175 -10.38 5.55 -3.96
CA PHE A 175 -9.86 5.58 -5.32
C PHE A 175 -10.95 5.58 -6.39
N LEU A 176 -12.22 5.31 -6.03
CA LEU A 176 -13.32 5.30 -6.98
C LEU A 176 -13.74 6.71 -7.41
N SER A 177 -14.18 6.84 -8.67
CA SER A 177 -14.80 8.06 -9.16
C SER A 177 -16.08 8.39 -8.37
N THR A 178 -16.46 9.65 -8.35
CA THR A 178 -17.71 10.07 -7.69
C THR A 178 -18.94 9.41 -8.29
N ASN A 179 -18.94 9.12 -9.60
CA ASN A 179 -20.05 8.42 -10.24
C ASN A 179 -20.11 6.95 -9.78
N SER A 180 -18.96 6.26 -9.70
CA SER A 180 -18.89 4.90 -9.15
C SER A 180 -19.34 4.84 -7.68
N LYS A 181 -18.96 5.83 -6.87
CA LYS A 181 -19.42 5.93 -5.45
C LYS A 181 -20.95 6.06 -5.34
N LYS A 182 -21.59 6.77 -6.25
CA LYS A 182 -23.05 6.95 -6.25
C LYS A 182 -23.81 5.66 -6.58
N LEU A 183 -23.17 4.68 -7.20
CA LEU A 183 -23.81 3.40 -7.53
C LEU A 183 -24.14 2.61 -6.26
N LEU A 184 -23.44 2.83 -5.15
CA LEU A 184 -23.76 2.20 -3.86
C LEU A 184 -25.19 2.51 -3.39
N PHE A 185 -25.74 3.67 -3.79
CA PHE A 185 -27.06 4.16 -3.38
C PHE A 185 -28.13 4.01 -4.47
N ARG A 186 -27.84 3.31 -5.55
CA ARG A 186 -28.77 3.06 -6.66
C ARG A 186 -29.14 1.59 -6.70
N GLU A 187 -30.34 1.29 -7.19
CA GLU A 187 -30.73 -0.09 -7.44
C GLU A 187 -29.76 -0.74 -8.44
N PRO A 188 -29.26 -1.94 -8.13
CA PRO A 188 -28.31 -2.63 -8.99
C PRO A 188 -28.95 -2.98 -10.33
N THR A 189 -28.31 -2.60 -11.43
CA THR A 189 -28.67 -3.06 -12.77
C THR A 189 -27.66 -4.10 -13.22
N LYS A 190 -28.03 -5.07 -14.07
CA LYS A 190 -27.16 -6.17 -14.53
C LYS A 190 -25.81 -5.74 -15.14
N LYS A 191 -25.64 -4.46 -15.48
CA LYS A 191 -24.42 -3.90 -16.08
C LYS A 191 -23.69 -2.85 -15.23
N ASN A 192 -24.31 -2.33 -14.17
CA ASN A 192 -23.76 -1.23 -13.36
C ASN A 192 -23.99 -1.52 -11.87
N ASP A 193 -23.17 -2.42 -11.35
CA ASP A 193 -23.15 -2.76 -9.93
C ASP A 193 -21.89 -2.16 -9.27
N TYR A 194 -22.08 -1.62 -8.07
CA TYR A 194 -20.99 -1.06 -7.25
C TYR A 194 -19.83 -2.05 -7.05
N TYR A 195 -20.15 -3.32 -6.76
CA TYR A 195 -19.15 -4.35 -6.54
C TYR A 195 -18.31 -4.67 -7.79
N SER A 196 -18.93 -4.61 -8.96
CA SER A 196 -18.21 -4.76 -10.22
C SER A 196 -17.22 -3.62 -10.45
N HIS A 197 -17.59 -2.37 -10.14
CA HIS A 197 -16.70 -1.22 -10.20
C HIS A 197 -15.57 -1.29 -9.18
N LEU A 198 -15.84 -1.79 -7.97
CA LEU A 198 -14.85 -2.01 -6.94
C LEU A 198 -13.83 -3.06 -7.35
N LYS A 199 -14.29 -4.18 -7.93
CA LYS A 199 -13.44 -5.24 -8.45
C LYS A 199 -12.58 -4.77 -9.63
N ASP A 200 -13.16 -4.00 -10.55
CA ASP A 200 -12.43 -3.41 -11.68
C ASP A 200 -11.36 -2.41 -11.21
N ALA A 201 -11.71 -1.51 -10.28
CA ALA A 201 -10.74 -0.58 -9.70
C ALA A 201 -9.58 -1.33 -9.03
N LYS A 202 -9.86 -2.38 -8.27
CA LYS A 202 -8.85 -3.20 -7.61
C LYS A 202 -7.94 -3.90 -8.61
N SER A 203 -8.49 -4.46 -9.69
CA SER A 203 -7.70 -5.15 -10.73
C SER A 203 -6.70 -4.23 -11.42
N LYS A 204 -6.98 -2.93 -11.46
CA LYS A 204 -6.11 -1.89 -12.04
C LYS A 204 -5.03 -1.38 -11.09
N LEU A 205 -5.04 -1.82 -9.82
CA LEU A 205 -4.08 -1.43 -8.79
C LEU A 205 -3.31 -2.66 -8.26
N PRO A 206 -2.38 -3.26 -9.02
CA PRO A 206 -1.73 -4.52 -8.65
C PRO A 206 -0.91 -4.43 -7.34
N GLY A 207 -0.45 -3.25 -6.94
CA GLY A 207 0.21 -3.04 -5.64
C GLY A 207 -0.76 -2.86 -4.47
N PHE A 208 -2.09 -2.87 -4.72
CA PHE A 208 -3.09 -2.69 -3.69
C PHE A 208 -3.70 -4.01 -3.25
N PHE A 209 -3.51 -4.37 -2.00
CA PHE A 209 -4.04 -5.57 -1.36
C PHE A 209 -5.16 -5.23 -0.38
N THR A 210 -6.21 -6.07 -0.33
CA THR A 210 -7.27 -5.95 0.67
C THR A 210 -7.34 -7.19 1.54
N TYR A 211 -7.44 -7.00 2.85
CA TYR A 211 -7.40 -8.08 3.84
C TYR A 211 -8.59 -9.05 3.76
N ASP A 212 -9.74 -8.60 3.25
CA ASP A 212 -11.04 -9.18 3.61
C ASP A 212 -11.50 -10.34 2.71
N PHE A 213 -10.95 -10.54 1.50
CA PHE A 213 -11.57 -11.43 0.53
C PHE A 213 -10.68 -12.43 -0.18
N LEU A 214 -9.37 -12.38 0.02
CA LEU A 214 -8.46 -13.13 -0.85
C LEU A 214 -7.71 -14.26 -0.17
N ALA A 215 -7.91 -14.50 1.13
CA ALA A 215 -7.16 -15.54 1.84
C ALA A 215 -7.29 -16.91 1.15
N VAL A 216 -8.52 -17.33 0.89
CA VAL A 216 -8.79 -18.65 0.29
C VAL A 216 -8.30 -18.73 -1.15
N GLU A 217 -8.55 -17.67 -1.94
CA GLU A 217 -8.09 -17.62 -3.33
C GLU A 217 -6.56 -17.61 -3.42
N LEU A 218 -5.89 -16.83 -2.58
CA LEU A 218 -4.43 -16.80 -2.51
C LEU A 218 -3.86 -18.14 -2.02
N LEU A 219 -4.46 -18.75 -0.99
CA LEU A 219 -4.06 -20.06 -0.49
C LEU A 219 -4.13 -21.11 -1.60
N THR A 220 -5.27 -21.23 -2.26
CA THR A 220 -5.47 -22.22 -3.33
C THR A 220 -4.50 -21.97 -4.48
N LYS A 221 -4.32 -20.73 -4.92
CA LYS A 221 -3.37 -20.38 -5.99
C LYS A 221 -1.93 -20.72 -5.61
N SER A 222 -1.53 -20.42 -4.37
CA SER A 222 -0.17 -20.65 -3.90
C SER A 222 0.15 -22.13 -3.74
N LEU A 223 -0.79 -22.90 -3.18
CA LEU A 223 -0.64 -24.37 -3.06
C LEU A 223 -0.53 -25.02 -4.44
N ARG A 224 -1.36 -24.60 -5.39
CA ARG A 224 -1.26 -25.07 -6.79
C ARG A 224 0.05 -24.67 -7.45
N ALA A 225 0.52 -23.44 -7.23
CA ALA A 225 1.80 -22.98 -7.76
C ALA A 225 2.97 -23.79 -7.19
N ALA A 226 2.97 -24.07 -5.89
CA ALA A 226 3.99 -24.89 -5.24
C ALA A 226 4.01 -26.33 -5.80
N ILE A 227 2.83 -26.95 -6.00
CA ILE A 227 2.74 -28.28 -6.64
C ILE A 227 3.28 -28.23 -8.07
N ALA A 228 2.94 -27.20 -8.84
CA ALA A 228 3.41 -27.07 -10.22
C ALA A 228 4.94 -26.86 -10.28
N GLU A 229 5.52 -26.17 -9.30
CA GLU A 229 6.97 -26.01 -9.16
C GLU A 229 7.65 -27.35 -8.85
N ASP A 230 7.14 -28.09 -7.85
CA ASP A 230 7.64 -29.43 -7.52
C ASP A 230 7.60 -30.39 -8.72
N MET A 231 6.56 -30.30 -9.56
CA MET A 231 6.44 -31.08 -10.78
C MET A 231 7.47 -30.69 -11.86
N ARG A 232 7.86 -29.42 -11.93
CA ARG A 232 8.87 -28.94 -12.91
C ARG A 232 10.26 -29.51 -12.65
N GLU A 233 10.57 -29.88 -11.41
CA GLU A 233 11.87 -30.50 -11.08
C GLU A 233 11.98 -31.94 -11.53
N VAL A 234 10.86 -32.63 -11.73
CA VAL A 234 10.85 -34.08 -12.07
C VAL A 234 11.62 -34.40 -13.36
N PRO A 235 11.47 -33.67 -14.48
CA PRO A 235 12.20 -33.94 -15.71
C PRO A 235 13.74 -33.85 -15.57
N GLU A 236 14.20 -32.96 -14.69
CA GLU A 236 15.64 -32.69 -14.50
C GLU A 236 16.27 -33.58 -13.44
N THR A 237 15.56 -33.86 -12.35
CA THR A 237 16.11 -34.52 -11.18
C THR A 237 15.60 -35.95 -10.99
N GLY A 238 14.49 -36.32 -11.64
CA GLY A 238 13.76 -37.57 -11.43
C GLY A 238 13.00 -37.64 -10.10
N LYS A 239 12.92 -36.50 -9.36
CA LYS A 239 12.23 -36.39 -8.05
C LYS A 239 11.37 -35.17 -8.03
N TYR A 240 10.30 -35.20 -7.22
CA TYR A 240 9.49 -34.01 -6.92
C TYR A 240 10.30 -33.02 -6.05
N GLY A 241 10.06 -31.75 -6.24
CA GLY A 241 10.57 -30.70 -5.36
C GLY A 241 9.96 -30.74 -3.96
N ASN A 242 10.22 -29.72 -3.16
CA ASN A 242 9.76 -29.61 -1.78
C ASN A 242 8.91 -28.38 -1.52
N SER A 243 8.64 -27.54 -2.53
CA SER A 243 7.95 -26.24 -2.39
C SER A 243 6.59 -26.37 -1.70
N TYR A 244 5.78 -27.39 -2.09
CA TYR A 244 4.50 -27.67 -1.45
C TYR A 244 4.65 -28.04 0.03
N LYS A 245 5.61 -28.92 0.35
CA LYS A 245 5.85 -29.38 1.72
C LYS A 245 6.34 -28.24 2.63
N GLU A 246 7.21 -27.39 2.13
CA GLU A 246 7.70 -26.22 2.85
C GLU A 246 6.57 -25.21 3.10
N LEU A 247 5.76 -24.91 2.08
CA LEU A 247 4.61 -24.05 2.22
C LEU A 247 3.62 -24.58 3.27
N ILE A 248 3.27 -25.86 3.24
CA ILE A 248 2.39 -26.49 4.23
C ILE A 248 2.98 -26.37 5.65
N LYS A 249 4.29 -26.56 5.80
CA LYS A 249 4.96 -26.43 7.10
C LYS A 249 4.83 -25.00 7.64
N ASP A 250 5.06 -23.99 6.81
CA ASP A 250 4.95 -22.60 7.20
C ASP A 250 3.50 -22.23 7.58
N LEU A 251 2.53 -22.72 6.80
CA LEU A 251 1.12 -22.49 7.09
C LEU A 251 0.67 -23.14 8.41
N HIS A 252 1.21 -24.30 8.76
CA HIS A 252 0.95 -24.93 10.06
C HIS A 252 1.50 -24.10 11.22
N LEU A 253 2.64 -23.42 11.05
CA LEU A 253 3.17 -22.51 12.09
C LEU A 253 2.23 -21.32 12.33
N ILE A 254 1.60 -20.81 11.27
CA ILE A 254 0.66 -19.68 11.37
C ILE A 254 -0.67 -20.12 11.99
N LEU A 255 -1.18 -21.29 11.60
CA LEU A 255 -2.47 -21.83 12.01
C LEU A 255 -2.46 -22.52 13.38
N GLY A 256 -1.26 -22.82 13.91
CA GLY A 256 -1.10 -23.52 15.19
C GLY A 256 -1.61 -24.96 15.14
N ASN A 257 -2.75 -25.22 15.78
CA ASN A 257 -3.33 -26.57 15.90
C ASN A 257 -4.18 -27.02 14.69
N LYS A 258 -4.34 -26.17 13.67
CA LYS A 258 -5.11 -26.47 12.47
C LYS A 258 -4.19 -26.87 11.31
N LYS A 259 -4.46 -27.99 10.69
CA LYS A 259 -3.71 -28.46 9.51
C LYS A 259 -4.48 -28.10 8.25
N ILE A 260 -3.83 -27.41 7.32
CA ILE A 260 -4.40 -27.11 6.01
C ILE A 260 -4.28 -28.30 5.07
N ASN A 261 -5.29 -28.53 4.25
CA ASN A 261 -5.31 -29.53 3.22
C ASN A 261 -5.94 -28.96 1.93
N LEU A 262 -5.29 -29.20 0.79
CA LEU A 262 -5.85 -28.88 -0.52
C LEU A 262 -6.79 -29.99 -0.95
N GLU A 263 -8.01 -29.63 -1.34
CA GLU A 263 -8.99 -30.60 -1.83
C GLU A 263 -8.53 -31.30 -3.12
N PRO A 264 -9.00 -32.53 -3.38
CA PRO A 264 -8.59 -33.30 -4.56
C PRO A 264 -8.92 -32.62 -5.90
N ASP A 265 -9.88 -31.72 -5.93
CA ASP A 265 -10.23 -30.91 -7.10
C ASP A 265 -9.24 -29.77 -7.38
N PHE A 266 -8.35 -29.47 -6.44
CA PHE A 266 -7.38 -28.38 -6.49
C PHE A 266 -8.00 -26.97 -6.55
N TYR A 267 -9.30 -26.81 -6.24
CA TYR A 267 -9.99 -25.50 -6.28
C TYR A 267 -10.38 -24.99 -4.90
N SER A 268 -10.38 -25.84 -3.89
CA SER A 268 -10.75 -25.49 -2.52
C SER A 268 -9.73 -26.03 -1.51
N VAL A 269 -9.78 -25.47 -0.30
CA VAL A 269 -8.98 -25.89 0.85
C VAL A 269 -9.90 -26.18 2.03
N ASN A 270 -9.56 -27.19 2.81
CA ASN A 270 -10.14 -27.44 4.12
C ASN A 270 -9.07 -27.41 5.20
N PHE A 271 -9.49 -27.41 6.45
CA PHE A 271 -8.61 -27.44 7.60
C PHE A 271 -9.02 -28.60 8.51
N LYS A 272 -8.06 -29.25 9.13
CA LYS A 272 -8.28 -30.31 10.10
C LYS A 272 -7.81 -29.86 11.47
N LEU A 273 -8.68 -29.99 12.45
CA LEU A 273 -8.41 -29.72 13.86
C LEU A 273 -8.52 -31.02 14.64
N ASP A 274 -7.41 -31.42 15.25
CA ASP A 274 -7.42 -32.57 16.17
C ASP A 274 -7.86 -32.06 17.57
N LYS A 275 -9.05 -32.45 18.02
CA LYS A 275 -9.62 -32.05 19.29
C LYS A 275 -10.16 -33.29 20.03
N ASP A 276 -9.71 -33.50 21.27
CA ASP A 276 -10.17 -34.59 22.16
C ASP A 276 -10.10 -36.00 21.56
N GLY A 277 -9.15 -36.23 20.63
CA GLY A 277 -8.98 -37.52 19.94
C GLY A 277 -9.84 -37.69 18.69
N GLU A 278 -10.63 -36.71 18.34
CA GLU A 278 -11.40 -36.65 17.09
C GLU A 278 -10.82 -35.61 16.16
N THR A 279 -10.82 -35.91 14.85
CA THR A 279 -10.43 -34.95 13.82
C THR A 279 -11.69 -34.26 13.29
N VAL A 280 -11.79 -32.95 13.56
CA VAL A 280 -12.87 -32.11 13.04
C VAL A 280 -12.39 -31.45 11.74
N GLU A 281 -13.20 -31.57 10.69
CA GLU A 281 -12.98 -30.85 9.44
C GLU A 281 -13.61 -29.47 9.52
N LEU A 282 -12.83 -28.45 9.14
CA LEU A 282 -13.22 -27.06 9.13
C LEU A 282 -13.07 -26.50 7.72
N TYR A 283 -13.91 -25.54 7.38
CA TYR A 283 -13.85 -24.81 6.13
C TYR A 283 -13.35 -23.39 6.36
N PRO A 284 -13.03 -22.62 5.32
CA PRO A 284 -12.55 -21.23 5.46
C PRO A 284 -13.47 -20.33 6.31
N GLU A 285 -14.78 -20.53 6.22
CA GLU A 285 -15.81 -19.83 7.00
C GLU A 285 -15.79 -20.16 8.49
N ASP A 286 -15.18 -21.28 8.88
CA ASP A 286 -15.01 -21.69 10.28
C ASP A 286 -13.76 -21.09 10.94
N LEU A 287 -12.89 -20.45 10.15
CA LEU A 287 -11.75 -19.73 10.67
C LEU A 287 -12.17 -18.35 11.19
N SER A 288 -11.52 -17.90 12.25
CA SER A 288 -11.70 -16.52 12.71
C SER A 288 -11.17 -15.52 11.67
N HIS A 289 -11.75 -14.32 11.65
CA HIS A 289 -11.29 -13.24 10.78
C HIS A 289 -9.81 -12.92 10.98
N GLY A 290 -9.30 -13.02 12.21
CA GLY A 290 -7.89 -12.81 12.52
C GLY A 290 -6.99 -13.88 11.89
N GLU A 291 -7.38 -15.16 11.94
CA GLU A 291 -6.64 -16.27 11.29
C GLU A 291 -6.60 -16.07 9.77
N LEU A 292 -7.75 -15.80 9.16
CA LEU A 292 -7.83 -15.54 7.71
C LEU A 292 -6.99 -14.34 7.31
N LYS A 293 -7.02 -13.25 8.08
CA LYS A 293 -6.22 -12.06 7.81
C LYS A 293 -4.72 -12.33 7.92
N ARG A 294 -4.28 -13.04 8.97
CA ARG A 294 -2.87 -13.39 9.16
C ARG A 294 -2.36 -14.28 8.03
N LEU A 295 -3.14 -15.28 7.63
CA LEU A 295 -2.87 -16.11 6.45
C LEU A 295 -2.80 -15.27 5.16
N SER A 296 -3.75 -14.36 4.97
CA SER A 296 -3.80 -13.49 3.79
C SER A 296 -2.55 -12.63 3.65
N ILE A 297 -2.08 -12.03 4.74
CA ILE A 297 -0.88 -11.19 4.75
C ILE A 297 0.35 -12.05 4.42
N TYR A 298 0.50 -13.21 5.09
CA TYR A 298 1.59 -14.14 4.81
C TYR A 298 1.64 -14.55 3.35
N MET A 299 0.50 -15.04 2.84
CA MET A 299 0.39 -15.52 1.46
C MET A 299 0.63 -14.39 0.45
N TRP A 300 0.12 -13.18 0.73
CA TRP A 300 0.36 -12.02 -0.13
C TRP A 300 1.85 -11.71 -0.24
N LEU A 301 2.56 -11.63 0.89
CA LEU A 301 4.00 -11.35 0.90
C LEU A 301 4.80 -12.43 0.16
N LYS A 302 4.48 -13.70 0.37
CA LYS A 302 5.21 -14.84 -0.22
C LYS A 302 4.83 -15.11 -1.68
N TYR A 303 3.53 -15.15 -2.00
CA TYR A 303 3.07 -15.48 -3.35
C TYR A 303 3.48 -14.42 -4.39
N TYR A 304 3.43 -13.15 -4.02
CA TYR A 304 3.90 -12.08 -4.90
C TYR A 304 5.40 -11.79 -4.77
N ASN A 305 6.12 -12.56 -3.97
CA ASN A 305 7.55 -12.40 -3.74
C ASN A 305 7.92 -10.94 -3.42
N ILE A 306 7.20 -10.36 -2.43
CA ILE A 306 7.37 -8.95 -2.06
C ILE A 306 8.63 -8.82 -1.23
N GLU A 307 9.71 -8.38 -1.89
CA GLU A 307 11.03 -8.22 -1.30
C GLU A 307 11.67 -6.89 -1.69
N ASN A 308 12.49 -6.34 -0.77
CA ASN A 308 13.18 -5.06 -0.96
C ASN A 308 12.21 -3.93 -1.36
N ALA A 309 11.01 -3.94 -0.77
CA ALA A 309 9.88 -3.09 -1.12
C ALA A 309 9.48 -2.16 0.04
N ILE A 310 8.73 -1.12 -0.30
CA ILE A 310 8.03 -0.27 0.65
C ILE A 310 6.60 -0.79 0.77
N VAL A 311 6.23 -1.28 1.94
CA VAL A 311 4.92 -1.88 2.23
C VAL A 311 4.17 -1.00 3.21
N LEU A 312 3.14 -0.34 2.72
CA LEU A 312 2.24 0.49 3.50
C LEU A 312 1.06 -0.37 3.97
N MET A 313 0.74 -0.38 5.25
CA MET A 313 -0.36 -1.18 5.79
C MET A 313 -1.28 -0.31 6.63
N ASP A 314 -2.56 -0.29 6.28
CA ASP A 314 -3.56 0.48 6.99
C ASP A 314 -4.45 -0.42 7.84
N GLU A 315 -4.65 -0.06 9.11
CA GLU A 315 -5.50 -0.78 10.05
C GLU A 315 -5.17 -2.28 10.14
N ILE A 316 -3.86 -2.60 10.18
CA ILE A 316 -3.41 -4.00 10.24
C ILE A 316 -3.91 -4.74 11.48
N GLU A 317 -4.14 -4.03 12.58
CA GLU A 317 -4.59 -4.59 13.85
C GLU A 317 -6.05 -5.05 13.86
N ILE A 318 -6.90 -4.55 12.97
CA ILE A 318 -8.33 -4.92 12.95
C ILE A 318 -8.48 -6.43 12.84
N ALA A 319 -9.36 -7.00 13.65
CA ALA A 319 -9.64 -8.42 13.80
C ALA A 319 -8.55 -9.25 14.51
N PHE A 320 -7.43 -8.65 14.93
CA PHE A 320 -6.43 -9.35 15.73
C PHE A 320 -6.72 -9.22 17.24
N HIS A 321 -6.58 -10.34 17.96
CA HIS A 321 -6.46 -10.31 19.41
C HIS A 321 -5.22 -9.48 19.83
N PRO A 322 -5.21 -8.81 20.98
CA PRO A 322 -4.05 -8.02 21.46
C PRO A 322 -2.70 -8.75 21.33
N ASP A 323 -2.64 -10.03 21.70
CA ASP A 323 -1.42 -10.84 21.56
C ASP A 323 -0.94 -10.93 20.10
N TRP A 324 -1.87 -11.03 19.16
CA TRP A 324 -1.56 -11.08 17.73
C TRP A 324 -1.20 -9.71 17.16
N GLN A 325 -1.74 -8.63 17.75
CA GLN A 325 -1.33 -7.26 17.40
C GLN A 325 0.13 -7.02 17.78
N TYR A 326 0.58 -7.59 18.90
CA TYR A 326 1.98 -7.59 19.30
C TYR A 326 2.82 -8.50 18.40
N GLN A 327 2.35 -9.73 18.15
CA GLN A 327 3.05 -10.77 17.41
C GLN A 327 3.27 -10.42 15.93
N ILE A 328 2.37 -9.65 15.29
CA ILE A 328 2.46 -9.36 13.85
C ILE A 328 3.76 -8.65 13.47
N ILE A 329 4.38 -7.91 14.39
CA ILE A 329 5.70 -7.29 14.17
C ILE A 329 6.78 -8.35 13.98
N ALA A 330 6.79 -9.39 14.82
CA ALA A 330 7.71 -10.52 14.68
C ALA A 330 7.43 -11.30 13.39
N ASP A 331 6.17 -11.52 13.07
CA ASP A 331 5.73 -12.19 11.84
C ASP A 331 6.23 -11.47 10.58
N LEU A 332 6.01 -10.16 10.47
CA LEU A 332 6.47 -9.37 9.32
C LEU A 332 8.00 -9.39 9.17
N LYS A 333 8.71 -9.32 10.31
CA LYS A 333 10.18 -9.43 10.35
C LYS A 333 10.68 -10.80 9.88
N GLU A 334 9.96 -11.87 10.20
CA GLU A 334 10.32 -13.23 9.82
C GLU A 334 9.92 -13.54 8.36
N TRP A 335 8.70 -13.15 7.96
CA TRP A 335 8.16 -13.53 6.67
C TRP A 335 8.85 -12.83 5.50
N ALA A 336 9.15 -11.55 5.61
CA ALA A 336 9.82 -10.78 4.56
C ALA A 336 10.69 -9.64 5.15
N PRO A 337 11.86 -9.98 5.71
CA PRO A 337 12.73 -9.07 6.47
C PRO A 337 13.38 -7.97 5.64
N SER A 338 13.46 -8.13 4.33
CA SER A 338 14.06 -7.15 3.42
C SER A 338 13.19 -5.92 3.15
N ASN A 339 11.89 -6.00 3.50
CA ASN A 339 10.94 -4.94 3.28
C ASN A 339 11.03 -3.84 4.35
N GLN A 340 10.59 -2.65 3.96
CA GLN A 340 10.24 -1.60 4.90
C GLN A 340 8.72 -1.58 5.08
N TYR A 341 8.27 -1.57 6.34
CA TYR A 341 6.84 -1.52 6.67
C TYR A 341 6.49 -0.19 7.32
N ILE A 342 5.43 0.45 6.84
CA ILE A 342 4.86 1.66 7.44
C ILE A 342 3.41 1.34 7.79
N LEU A 343 3.10 1.28 9.09
CA LEU A 343 1.86 0.74 9.62
C LEU A 343 1.01 1.87 10.19
N ALA A 344 -0.07 2.26 9.52
CA ALA A 344 -1.06 3.14 10.12
C ALA A 344 -1.91 2.33 11.10
N THR A 345 -1.82 2.65 12.38
CA THR A 345 -2.42 1.85 13.46
C THR A 345 -2.98 2.71 14.59
N HIS A 346 -3.93 2.15 15.32
CA HIS A 346 -4.43 2.61 16.60
C HIS A 346 -4.05 1.68 17.76
N SER A 347 -3.34 0.57 17.47
CA SER A 347 -2.97 -0.42 18.47
C SER A 347 -1.77 0.04 19.28
N TYR A 348 -1.98 0.09 20.58
CA TYR A 348 -0.92 0.31 21.55
C TYR A 348 0.02 -0.91 21.64
N GLU A 349 -0.55 -2.11 21.61
CA GLU A 349 0.16 -3.39 21.65
C GLU A 349 1.15 -3.52 20.49
N LEU A 350 0.70 -3.15 19.28
CA LEU A 350 1.55 -3.15 18.09
C LEU A 350 2.72 -2.17 18.25
N CYS A 351 2.46 -0.97 18.75
CA CYS A 351 3.50 0.02 19.00
C CYS A 351 4.49 -0.42 20.10
N GLN A 352 4.02 -1.13 21.11
CA GLN A 352 4.87 -1.65 22.20
C GLN A 352 5.81 -2.79 21.76
N ALA A 353 5.51 -3.47 20.66
CA ALA A 353 6.40 -4.51 20.12
C ALA A 353 7.72 -3.94 19.55
N LEU A 354 7.83 -2.61 19.47
CA LEU A 354 8.99 -1.88 18.95
C LEU A 354 9.49 -0.85 19.95
N THR A 355 10.69 -0.31 19.73
CA THR A 355 11.17 0.80 20.55
C THR A 355 10.41 2.09 20.22
N PRO A 356 10.27 3.03 21.18
CA PRO A 356 9.56 4.29 20.95
C PRO A 356 10.07 5.09 19.73
N ALA A 357 11.34 4.95 19.38
CA ALA A 357 11.94 5.65 18.24
C ALA A 357 11.40 5.17 16.87
N HIS A 358 10.88 3.93 16.80
CA HIS A 358 10.23 3.42 15.58
C HIS A 358 8.86 4.06 15.36
N VAL A 359 8.16 4.45 16.44
CA VAL A 359 6.82 5.04 16.35
C VAL A 359 6.92 6.47 15.87
N LYS A 360 6.26 6.78 14.76
CA LYS A 360 6.21 8.12 14.16
C LYS A 360 4.87 8.79 14.48
N GLU A 361 4.92 9.99 15.03
CA GLU A 361 3.73 10.80 15.31
C GLU A 361 3.33 11.61 14.08
N LEU A 362 2.07 11.52 13.69
CA LEU A 362 1.53 12.25 12.54
C LEU A 362 0.97 13.62 12.93
N GLU A 363 0.45 13.76 14.14
CA GLU A 363 -0.14 15.00 14.61
C GLU A 363 0.88 15.91 15.29
N PRO A 364 0.86 17.23 15.03
CA PRO A 364 1.53 18.16 15.90
C PRO A 364 0.91 18.04 17.30
N LYS A 365 1.72 17.88 18.35
CA LYS A 365 1.24 17.91 19.73
C LYS A 365 0.37 19.15 19.86
N LEU A 366 -0.92 18.98 20.17
CA LEU A 366 -1.80 20.10 20.50
C LEU A 366 -1.10 20.85 21.61
N LEU A 367 -0.55 22.02 21.30
CA LEU A 367 -0.08 22.95 22.31
C LEU A 367 -1.28 23.17 23.22
N LYS A 368 -1.17 22.76 24.49
CA LYS A 368 -2.20 23.05 25.49
C LYS A 368 -2.50 24.53 25.35
N GLN A 369 -3.70 24.87 24.87
CA GLN A 369 -4.20 26.22 24.98
C GLN A 369 -4.17 26.51 26.48
N ASN A 370 -3.27 27.37 26.92
CA ASN A 370 -3.33 27.88 28.26
C ASN A 370 -4.73 28.47 28.37
N PRO A 371 -5.55 28.10 29.36
CA PRO A 371 -6.80 28.76 29.59
C PRO A 371 -6.40 30.23 29.88
N SER A 372 -6.69 31.07 28.92
CA SER A 372 -6.58 32.52 29.11
C SER A 372 -7.47 32.90 30.29
N ASN A 373 -6.83 33.47 31.33
CA ASN A 373 -7.46 34.14 32.47
C ASN A 373 -8.57 35.11 32.05
#